data_f1ad96f7cb9aa8bbcf2a006f5310e0d1
#
_entry.id   f1ad96f7cb9aa8bbcf2a006f5310e0d1
#
_cell.length_a   1.000
_cell.length_b   1.000
_cell.length_c   1.000
_cell.angle_alpha   90.00
_cell.angle_beta   90.00
_cell.angle_gamma   90.00
#
_symmetry.space_group_name_H-M   'P 1'
#
loop_
_entity.id
_entity.type
_entity.pdbx_description
1 polymer ?
#
loop_
_entity_poly.entity_id
_entity_poly.type
_entity_poly.pdbx_seq_one_letter_code
_entity_poly.pdbx_strand_id
1 'polypeptide(L)'
;RRKPRYKARVYSRVFGPAREQPVRGCVAAKEQGFTAVCPLPPFTDDPRDQPYFKTHAARMSDAIETVRQYRAAVGDDVDLCIEIHRQLTPAEAIVLARGIEPYHPYFYEDPALPDNFDAMALIAQHISIPIATGERLHTIYEFEMLLARGAGQYVRPDVCMCGGLTGPKKNAALAAARPARTVPPHPPGPVGTAASLPPRA
;
A
#
# COMPACT_ATOMS: atom_id res chain seq x y z
N ARG A 1 11.85 28.39 5.47
CA ARG A 1 12.69 27.17 5.31
C ARG A 1 12.11 26.10 6.25
N ARG A 2 11.63 24.97 5.73
CA ARG A 2 11.30 23.81 6.56
C ARG A 2 12.57 23.27 7.18
N LYS A 3 12.55 22.97 8.51
CA LYS A 3 13.66 22.29 9.17
C LYS A 3 13.92 20.94 8.50
N PRO A 4 15.17 20.55 8.23
CA PRO A 4 15.50 19.26 7.67
C PRO A 4 14.96 18.15 8.58
N ARG A 5 14.33 17.12 7.99
CA ARG A 5 13.87 15.96 8.75
C ARG A 5 15.05 15.02 8.98
N TYR A 6 15.40 14.80 10.23
CA TYR A 6 16.48 13.88 10.62
C TYR A 6 16.02 12.41 10.74
N LYS A 7 14.70 12.17 10.69
CA LYS A 7 14.10 10.82 10.79
C LYS A 7 13.06 10.64 9.69
N ALA A 8 13.11 9.48 9.02
CA ALA A 8 12.04 9.00 8.16
C ALA A 8 11.12 8.08 8.98
N ARG A 9 9.81 8.25 8.84
CA ARG A 9 8.86 7.26 9.36
C ARG A 9 8.92 6.02 8.46
N VAL A 10 9.03 4.86 9.05
CA VAL A 10 9.02 3.57 8.36
C VAL A 10 7.90 2.70 8.89
N TYR A 11 7.47 1.74 8.07
CA TYR A 11 6.56 0.68 8.51
C TYR A 11 7.34 -0.61 8.79
N SER A 12 6.84 -1.42 9.72
CA SER A 12 7.33 -2.78 9.92
C SER A 12 6.73 -3.70 8.86
N ARG A 13 7.54 -4.65 8.37
CA ARG A 13 7.04 -5.71 7.49
C ARG A 13 6.52 -6.88 8.31
N VAL A 14 5.31 -7.32 7.99
CA VAL A 14 4.70 -8.51 8.58
C VAL A 14 4.31 -9.48 7.49
N PHE A 15 4.59 -10.75 7.69
CA PHE A 15 4.36 -11.82 6.72
C PHE A 15 3.82 -13.05 7.41
N GLY A 16 3.19 -13.89 6.63
CA GLY A 16 2.79 -15.23 6.99
C GLY A 16 1.70 -15.75 6.05
N PRO A 17 1.70 -17.05 5.75
CA PRO A 17 0.69 -17.67 4.89
C PRO A 17 -0.67 -17.82 5.58
N ALA A 18 -0.70 -17.95 6.90
CA ALA A 18 -1.93 -18.07 7.70
C ALA A 18 -2.23 -16.76 8.44
N ARG A 19 -3.51 -16.44 8.60
CA ARG A 19 -4.02 -15.18 9.19
C ARG A 19 -3.42 -14.83 10.54
N GLU A 20 -3.20 -15.80 11.40
CA GLU A 20 -2.65 -15.59 12.76
C GLU A 20 -1.22 -15.03 12.73
N GLN A 21 -0.44 -15.31 11.70
CA GLN A 21 0.96 -14.89 11.62
C GLN A 21 1.09 -13.38 11.39
N PRO A 22 0.45 -12.76 10.38
CA PRO A 22 0.40 -11.30 10.27
C PRO A 22 -0.22 -10.61 11.48
N VAL A 23 -1.26 -11.17 12.11
CA VAL A 23 -1.87 -10.60 13.33
C VAL A 23 -0.85 -10.54 14.47
N ARG A 24 -0.13 -11.64 14.73
CA ARG A 24 0.97 -11.66 15.72
C ARG A 24 2.11 -10.73 15.34
N GLY A 25 2.43 -10.66 14.05
CA GLY A 25 3.44 -9.73 13.53
C GLY A 25 3.07 -8.25 13.78
N CYS A 26 1.79 -7.90 13.67
CA CYS A 26 1.29 -6.57 13.99
C CYS A 26 1.52 -6.22 15.48
N VAL A 27 1.21 -7.15 16.39
CA VAL A 27 1.45 -6.97 17.85
C VAL A 27 2.94 -6.78 18.11
N ALA A 28 3.79 -7.66 17.58
CA ALA A 28 5.24 -7.57 17.75
C ALA A 28 5.83 -6.27 17.19
N ALA A 29 5.32 -5.79 16.06
CA ALA A 29 5.72 -4.50 15.49
C ALA A 29 5.35 -3.33 16.42
N LYS A 30 4.14 -3.33 16.98
CA LYS A 30 3.69 -2.34 17.96
C LYS A 30 4.58 -2.34 19.20
N GLU A 31 4.89 -3.51 19.75
CA GLU A 31 5.79 -3.67 20.92
C GLU A 31 7.21 -3.15 20.64
N GLN A 32 7.68 -3.24 19.40
CA GLN A 32 8.95 -2.67 18.95
C GLN A 32 8.89 -1.15 18.70
N GLY A 33 7.73 -0.52 18.87
CA GLY A 33 7.52 0.91 18.70
C GLY A 33 7.26 1.36 17.26
N PHE A 34 6.97 0.44 16.34
CA PHE A 34 6.50 0.83 15.01
C PHE A 34 5.09 1.40 15.07
N THR A 35 4.86 2.48 14.33
CA THR A 35 3.56 3.15 14.22
C THR A 35 2.84 2.85 12.90
N ALA A 36 3.39 1.98 12.08
CA ALA A 36 2.78 1.52 10.84
C ALA A 36 3.25 0.10 10.48
N VAL A 37 2.40 -0.68 9.86
CA VAL A 37 2.67 -2.04 9.37
C VAL A 37 2.24 -2.20 7.91
N CYS A 38 3.09 -2.84 7.10
CA CYS A 38 2.92 -3.08 5.67
C CYS A 38 3.86 -4.23 5.23
N PRO A 39 3.48 -5.13 4.32
CA PRO A 39 2.14 -5.29 3.76
C PRO A 39 1.20 -6.03 4.71
N LEU A 40 -0.07 -5.69 4.66
CA LEU A 40 -1.14 -6.41 5.36
C LEU A 40 -2.10 -7.00 4.33
N PRO A 41 -1.88 -8.25 3.89
CA PRO A 41 -2.76 -8.90 2.93
C PRO A 41 -4.08 -9.30 3.59
N PRO A 42 -5.24 -8.97 3.01
CA PRO A 42 -6.52 -9.44 3.55
C PRO A 42 -6.85 -10.89 3.16
N PHE A 43 -6.23 -11.42 2.10
CA PHE A 43 -6.44 -12.78 1.58
C PHE A 43 -5.35 -13.73 2.06
N THR A 44 -5.31 -14.02 3.35
CA THR A 44 -4.21 -14.81 3.95
C THR A 44 -4.39 -16.31 3.84
N ASP A 45 -5.64 -16.80 3.89
CA ASP A 45 -5.96 -18.23 3.94
C ASP A 45 -6.46 -18.77 2.59
N ASP A 46 -6.31 -17.98 1.53
CA ASP A 46 -6.74 -18.38 0.19
C ASP A 46 -5.69 -19.30 -0.45
N PRO A 47 -6.03 -20.56 -0.77
CA PRO A 47 -5.11 -21.45 -1.46
C PRO A 47 -4.84 -20.93 -2.87
N ARG A 48 -3.57 -20.81 -3.24
CA ARG A 48 -3.15 -20.25 -4.53
C ARG A 48 -3.40 -21.19 -5.71
N ASP A 49 -3.52 -22.47 -5.43
CA ASP A 49 -3.68 -23.56 -6.40
C ASP A 49 -5.12 -24.01 -6.60
N GLN A 50 -6.08 -23.44 -5.85
CA GLN A 50 -7.50 -23.77 -5.93
C GLN A 50 -8.34 -22.54 -6.24
N PRO A 51 -8.43 -22.12 -7.50
CA PRO A 51 -9.30 -21.01 -7.88
C PRO A 51 -10.77 -21.36 -7.58
N TYR A 52 -11.52 -20.35 -7.12
CA TYR A 52 -12.95 -20.48 -6.80
C TYR A 52 -13.31 -21.44 -5.65
N PHE A 53 -12.39 -21.70 -4.74
CA PHE A 53 -12.64 -22.55 -3.57
C PHE A 53 -13.66 -21.93 -2.58
N LYS A 54 -13.93 -20.63 -2.67
CA LYS A 54 -14.96 -19.89 -1.93
C LYS A 54 -15.86 -19.12 -2.87
N THR A 55 -17.09 -18.90 -2.46
CA THR A 55 -17.96 -17.93 -3.15
C THR A 55 -17.36 -16.51 -3.01
N HIS A 56 -17.70 -15.62 -3.95
CA HIS A 56 -17.27 -14.22 -3.89
C HIS A 56 -17.67 -13.57 -2.56
N ALA A 57 -18.90 -13.78 -2.11
CA ALA A 57 -19.38 -13.21 -0.84
C ALA A 57 -18.55 -13.69 0.36
N ALA A 58 -18.29 -15.01 0.44
CA ALA A 58 -17.47 -15.57 1.52
C ALA A 58 -16.03 -15.03 1.49
N ARG A 59 -15.43 -14.91 0.31
CA ARG A 59 -14.09 -14.37 0.13
C ARG A 59 -13.98 -12.91 0.60
N MET A 60 -14.95 -12.07 0.23
CA MET A 60 -15.00 -10.68 0.67
C MET A 60 -15.22 -10.56 2.17
N SER A 61 -16.13 -11.36 2.74
CA SER A 61 -16.38 -11.37 4.18
C SER A 61 -15.15 -11.78 4.99
N ASP A 62 -14.44 -12.81 4.54
CA ASP A 62 -13.20 -13.27 5.18
C ASP A 62 -12.09 -12.22 5.13
N ALA A 63 -11.96 -11.52 3.99
CA ALA A 63 -10.98 -10.45 3.82
C ALA A 63 -11.27 -9.26 4.75
N ILE A 64 -12.54 -8.87 4.88
CA ILE A 64 -12.98 -7.82 5.80
C ILE A 64 -12.70 -8.22 7.24
N GLU A 65 -13.03 -9.45 7.62
CA GLU A 65 -12.76 -9.99 8.97
C GLU A 65 -11.26 -10.02 9.28
N THR A 66 -10.42 -10.34 8.30
CA THR A 66 -8.96 -10.29 8.46
C THR A 66 -8.48 -8.89 8.82
N VAL A 67 -8.95 -7.86 8.11
CA VAL A 67 -8.59 -6.47 8.40
C VAL A 67 -9.12 -6.02 9.76
N ARG A 68 -10.34 -6.46 10.14
CA ARG A 68 -10.88 -6.24 11.49
C ARG A 68 -9.95 -6.79 12.57
N GLN A 69 -9.40 -7.99 12.38
CA GLN A 69 -8.47 -8.60 13.32
C GLN A 69 -7.15 -7.85 13.42
N TYR A 70 -6.62 -7.33 12.31
CA TYR A 70 -5.44 -6.46 12.35
C TYR A 70 -5.68 -5.23 13.21
N ARG A 71 -6.83 -4.54 13.01
CA ARG A 71 -7.17 -3.36 13.80
C ARG A 71 -7.38 -3.70 15.27
N ALA A 72 -8.07 -4.79 15.58
CA ALA A 72 -8.27 -5.23 16.94
C ALA A 72 -6.94 -5.57 17.67
N ALA A 73 -5.96 -6.10 16.94
CA ALA A 73 -4.66 -6.47 17.51
C ALA A 73 -3.79 -5.26 17.90
N VAL A 74 -3.87 -4.16 17.17
CA VAL A 74 -2.97 -3.01 17.39
C VAL A 74 -3.66 -1.75 17.94
N GLY A 75 -4.99 -1.68 17.92
CA GLY A 75 -5.72 -0.47 18.28
C GLY A 75 -5.44 0.67 17.30
N ASP A 76 -5.69 1.92 17.70
CA ASP A 76 -5.56 3.10 16.83
C ASP A 76 -4.15 3.70 16.77
N ASP A 77 -3.22 3.16 17.57
CA ASP A 77 -1.84 3.67 17.64
C ASP A 77 -0.96 3.26 16.44
N VAL A 78 -1.42 2.33 15.61
CA VAL A 78 -0.66 1.78 14.48
C VAL A 78 -1.45 1.91 13.19
N ASP A 79 -0.86 2.51 12.17
CA ASP A 79 -1.44 2.60 10.83
C ASP A 79 -1.39 1.26 10.11
N LEU A 80 -2.52 0.86 9.54
CA LEU A 80 -2.67 -0.36 8.75
C LEU A 80 -2.53 -0.03 7.26
N CYS A 81 -1.54 -0.60 6.60
CA CYS A 81 -1.32 -0.47 5.17
C CYS A 81 -1.79 -1.75 4.49
N ILE A 82 -2.99 -1.73 3.93
CA ILE A 82 -3.64 -2.92 3.34
C ILE A 82 -3.16 -3.12 1.92
N GLU A 83 -2.53 -4.27 1.67
CA GLU A 83 -1.92 -4.63 0.39
C GLU A 83 -2.76 -5.69 -0.34
N ILE A 84 -3.31 -5.34 -1.49
CA ILE A 84 -4.10 -6.25 -2.33
C ILE A 84 -3.23 -6.98 -3.35
N HIS A 85 -2.11 -6.38 -3.70
CA HIS A 85 -1.15 -6.97 -4.63
C HIS A 85 -1.78 -7.29 -5.99
N ARG A 86 -2.63 -6.40 -6.51
CA ARG A 86 -3.17 -6.44 -7.87
C ARG A 86 -4.15 -7.59 -8.17
N GLN A 87 -4.79 -8.15 -7.15
CA GLN A 87 -5.59 -9.38 -7.28
C GLN A 87 -7.06 -9.14 -7.63
N LEU A 88 -7.54 -7.90 -7.60
CA LEU A 88 -8.96 -7.61 -7.73
C LEU A 88 -9.30 -6.91 -9.04
N THR A 89 -10.52 -7.13 -9.49
CA THR A 89 -11.17 -6.25 -10.48
C THR A 89 -11.55 -4.92 -9.80
N PRO A 90 -11.77 -3.84 -10.56
CA PRO A 90 -12.21 -2.57 -9.96
C PRO A 90 -13.48 -2.69 -9.10
N ALA A 91 -14.45 -3.50 -9.54
CA ALA A 91 -15.69 -3.71 -8.79
C ALA A 91 -15.44 -4.40 -7.43
N GLU A 92 -14.64 -5.46 -7.42
CA GLU A 92 -14.25 -6.17 -6.19
C GLU A 92 -13.43 -5.28 -5.26
N ALA A 93 -12.51 -4.49 -5.81
CA ALA A 93 -11.70 -3.56 -5.05
C ALA A 93 -12.55 -2.51 -4.33
N ILE A 94 -13.58 -1.99 -4.98
CA ILE A 94 -14.53 -1.03 -4.38
C ILE A 94 -15.35 -1.70 -3.26
N VAL A 95 -15.84 -2.92 -3.49
CA VAL A 95 -16.60 -3.67 -2.48
C VAL A 95 -15.77 -3.92 -1.23
N LEU A 96 -14.54 -4.44 -1.42
CA LEU A 96 -13.65 -4.70 -0.29
C LEU A 96 -13.27 -3.41 0.45
N ALA A 97 -12.88 -2.35 -0.28
CA ALA A 97 -12.50 -1.08 0.32
C ALA A 97 -13.60 -0.52 1.22
N ARG A 98 -14.86 -0.52 0.75
CA ARG A 98 -16.01 -0.08 1.55
C ARG A 98 -16.24 -0.95 2.80
N GLY A 99 -15.99 -2.25 2.70
CA GLY A 99 -16.10 -3.16 3.83
C GLY A 99 -15.03 -2.97 4.91
N ILE A 100 -13.84 -2.54 4.52
CA ILE A 100 -12.72 -2.31 5.46
C ILE A 100 -12.59 -0.86 5.94
N GLU A 101 -13.33 0.07 5.35
CA GLU A 101 -13.32 1.50 5.70
C GLU A 101 -13.55 1.76 7.21
N PRO A 102 -14.45 1.05 7.92
CA PRO A 102 -14.64 1.22 9.36
C PRO A 102 -13.41 0.91 10.22
N TYR A 103 -12.42 0.25 9.67
CA TYR A 103 -11.15 -0.08 10.36
C TYR A 103 -10.04 0.91 10.07
N HIS A 104 -10.33 2.02 9.41
CA HIS A 104 -9.44 3.15 9.15
C HIS A 104 -8.07 2.75 8.59
N PRO A 105 -7.99 2.05 7.43
CA PRO A 105 -6.71 1.80 6.78
C PRO A 105 -6.02 3.11 6.42
N TYR A 106 -4.69 3.14 6.58
CA TYR A 106 -3.89 4.30 6.20
C TYR A 106 -3.84 4.49 4.69
N PHE A 107 -3.73 3.39 3.96
CA PHE A 107 -3.90 3.33 2.53
C PHE A 107 -4.29 1.91 2.05
N TYR A 108 -4.77 1.86 0.83
CA TYR A 108 -5.16 0.68 0.09
C TYR A 108 -4.22 0.51 -1.09
N GLU A 109 -3.28 -0.46 -0.98
CA GLU A 109 -2.17 -0.61 -1.91
C GLU A 109 -2.52 -1.56 -3.05
N ASP A 110 -2.19 -1.13 -4.27
CA ASP A 110 -2.30 -1.89 -5.52
C ASP A 110 -3.59 -2.71 -5.61
N PRO A 111 -4.78 -2.09 -5.52
CA PRO A 111 -6.05 -2.84 -5.51
C PRO A 111 -6.32 -3.60 -6.80
N ALA A 112 -5.89 -3.09 -7.96
CA ALA A 112 -6.05 -3.69 -9.28
C ALA A 112 -4.73 -3.65 -10.06
N LEU A 113 -4.70 -4.29 -11.23
CA LEU A 113 -3.55 -4.26 -12.14
C LEU A 113 -3.18 -2.81 -12.52
N PRO A 114 -1.88 -2.48 -12.57
CA PRO A 114 -1.41 -1.12 -12.85
C PRO A 114 -1.49 -0.72 -14.33
N ASP A 115 -1.84 -1.65 -15.21
CA ASP A 115 -1.83 -1.46 -16.66
C ASP A 115 -2.93 -0.51 -17.16
N ASN A 116 -3.95 -0.25 -16.34
CA ASN A 116 -5.07 0.62 -16.66
C ASN A 116 -5.29 1.68 -15.58
N PHE A 117 -4.77 2.88 -15.83
CA PHE A 117 -4.91 4.00 -14.90
C PHE A 117 -6.34 4.52 -14.77
N ASP A 118 -7.19 4.33 -15.79
CA ASP A 118 -8.60 4.72 -15.71
C ASP A 118 -9.38 3.78 -14.78
N ALA A 119 -9.05 2.48 -14.79
CA ALA A 119 -9.58 1.53 -13.82
C ALA A 119 -9.15 1.87 -12.37
N MET A 120 -7.91 2.26 -12.17
CA MET A 120 -7.42 2.71 -10.86
C MET A 120 -8.10 4.01 -10.41
N ALA A 121 -8.31 4.95 -11.34
CA ALA A 121 -9.05 6.19 -11.09
C ALA A 121 -10.51 5.93 -10.73
N LEU A 122 -11.15 4.96 -11.39
CA LEU A 122 -12.51 4.53 -11.04
C LEU A 122 -12.60 4.05 -9.59
N ILE A 123 -11.64 3.23 -9.15
CA ILE A 123 -11.58 2.79 -7.75
C ILE A 123 -11.44 4.00 -6.83
N ALA A 124 -10.45 4.88 -7.10
CA ALA A 124 -10.17 6.07 -6.29
C ALA A 124 -11.39 6.99 -6.11
N GLN A 125 -12.24 7.10 -7.13
CA GLN A 125 -13.45 7.93 -7.10
C GLN A 125 -14.59 7.33 -6.26
N HIS A 126 -14.55 6.03 -5.96
CA HIS A 126 -15.65 5.33 -5.29
C HIS A 126 -15.34 4.87 -3.87
N ILE A 127 -14.14 5.18 -3.36
CA ILE A 127 -13.69 4.82 -2.01
C ILE A 127 -13.14 6.04 -1.28
N SER A 128 -13.19 6.03 0.05
CA SER A 128 -12.59 7.09 0.89
C SER A 128 -11.17 6.76 1.33
N ILE A 129 -10.76 5.49 1.27
CA ILE A 129 -9.41 5.06 1.66
C ILE A 129 -8.42 5.51 0.58
N PRO A 130 -7.36 6.25 0.92
CA PRO A 130 -6.36 6.67 -0.07
C PRO A 130 -5.71 5.48 -0.77
N ILE A 131 -5.55 5.55 -2.10
CA ILE A 131 -4.83 4.53 -2.86
C ILE A 131 -3.32 4.79 -2.80
N ALA A 132 -2.55 3.74 -2.53
CA ALA A 132 -1.11 3.69 -2.70
C ALA A 132 -0.78 2.79 -3.89
N THR A 133 -0.04 3.31 -4.88
CA THR A 133 0.33 2.53 -6.07
C THR A 133 1.55 3.11 -6.78
N GLY A 134 2.14 2.34 -7.68
CA GLY A 134 3.24 2.79 -8.52
C GLY A 134 4.55 2.02 -8.34
N GLU A 135 4.61 0.98 -7.50
CA GLU A 135 5.82 0.15 -7.35
C GLU A 135 6.23 -0.57 -8.65
N ARG A 136 5.29 -0.70 -9.60
CA ARG A 136 5.51 -1.33 -10.92
C ARG A 136 5.68 -0.33 -12.06
N LEU A 137 5.70 0.96 -11.76
CA LEU A 137 5.91 2.00 -12.76
C LEU A 137 7.40 2.34 -12.87
N HIS A 138 7.84 2.58 -14.11
CA HIS A 138 9.25 2.73 -14.42
C HIS A 138 9.64 4.18 -14.78
N THR A 139 8.70 4.95 -15.32
CA THR A 139 9.00 6.24 -15.92
C THR A 139 8.20 7.38 -15.28
N ILE A 140 8.74 8.60 -15.35
CA ILE A 140 8.04 9.81 -14.92
C ILE A 140 6.72 10.02 -15.68
N TYR A 141 6.63 9.54 -16.92
CA TYR A 141 5.44 9.67 -17.75
C TYR A 141 4.28 8.80 -17.22
N GLU A 142 4.57 7.59 -16.76
CA GLU A 142 3.57 6.71 -16.13
C GLU A 142 3.07 7.32 -14.81
N PHE A 143 3.96 7.87 -14.00
CA PHE A 143 3.58 8.58 -12.78
C PHE A 143 2.75 9.84 -13.08
N GLU A 144 3.06 10.57 -14.15
CA GLU A 144 2.23 11.71 -14.60
C GLU A 144 0.84 11.24 -15.01
N MET A 145 0.74 10.19 -15.82
CA MET A 145 -0.55 9.65 -16.27
C MET A 145 -1.41 9.17 -15.08
N LEU A 146 -0.80 8.52 -14.09
CA LEU A 146 -1.45 8.08 -12.85
C LEU A 146 -2.00 9.28 -12.05
N LEU A 147 -1.13 10.25 -11.80
CA LEU A 147 -1.45 11.43 -10.98
C LEU A 147 -2.44 12.37 -11.66
N ALA A 148 -2.35 12.54 -12.99
CA ALA A 148 -3.28 13.35 -13.77
C ALA A 148 -4.74 12.87 -13.67
N ARG A 149 -4.93 11.58 -13.44
CA ARG A 149 -6.24 10.95 -13.25
C ARG A 149 -6.72 10.92 -11.81
N GLY A 150 -5.91 11.39 -10.86
CA GLY A 150 -6.21 11.26 -9.43
C GLY A 150 -6.24 9.82 -8.93
N ALA A 151 -5.55 8.92 -9.64
CA ALA A 151 -5.59 7.48 -9.41
C ALA A 151 -4.72 6.98 -8.25
N GLY A 152 -3.94 7.86 -7.60
CA GLY A 152 -3.11 7.52 -6.45
C GLY A 152 -2.82 8.74 -5.58
N GLN A 153 -3.10 8.63 -4.28
CA GLN A 153 -2.80 9.65 -3.28
C GLN A 153 -1.45 9.42 -2.60
N TYR A 154 -0.96 8.19 -2.66
CA TYR A 154 0.39 7.80 -2.27
C TYR A 154 1.09 7.14 -3.46
N VAL A 155 2.11 7.78 -4.02
CA VAL A 155 2.91 7.18 -5.09
C VAL A 155 4.08 6.42 -4.51
N ARG A 156 4.37 5.25 -5.08
CA ARG A 156 5.37 4.29 -4.59
C ARG A 156 6.49 4.06 -5.62
N PRO A 157 7.34 5.07 -5.88
CA PRO A 157 8.44 4.91 -6.83
C PRO A 157 9.53 4.01 -6.22
N ASP A 158 9.79 2.87 -6.84
CA ASP A 158 10.90 1.99 -6.47
C ASP A 158 12.20 2.51 -7.10
N VAL A 159 13.17 2.80 -6.27
CA VAL A 159 14.48 3.32 -6.70
C VAL A 159 15.22 2.35 -7.63
N CYS A 160 14.98 1.05 -7.48
CA CYS A 160 15.60 0.03 -8.32
C CYS A 160 14.94 -0.10 -9.70
N MET A 161 13.70 0.37 -9.86
CA MET A 161 12.92 0.20 -11.09
C MET A 161 12.72 1.50 -11.87
N CYS A 162 12.56 2.64 -11.19
CA CYS A 162 12.17 3.88 -11.85
C CYS A 162 13.32 4.87 -12.10
N GLY A 163 14.50 4.36 -12.45
CA GLY A 163 15.64 5.19 -12.90
C GLY A 163 16.60 5.64 -11.80
N GLY A 164 16.90 4.77 -10.84
CA GLY A 164 17.87 5.01 -9.77
C GLY A 164 17.45 6.17 -8.86
N LEU A 165 18.40 6.94 -8.34
CA LEU A 165 18.11 8.06 -7.44
C LEU A 165 17.39 9.24 -8.11
N THR A 166 17.60 9.42 -9.41
CA THR A 166 17.04 10.57 -10.15
C THR A 166 15.55 10.40 -10.42
N GLY A 167 15.11 9.19 -10.76
CA GLY A 167 13.71 8.88 -11.06
C GLY A 167 12.77 9.18 -9.89
N PRO A 168 12.95 8.55 -8.71
CA PRO A 168 12.11 8.80 -7.54
C PRO A 168 12.10 10.27 -7.11
N LYS A 169 13.23 10.98 -7.27
CA LYS A 169 13.31 12.41 -6.97
C LYS A 169 12.41 13.26 -7.87
N LYS A 170 12.38 12.95 -9.17
CA LYS A 170 11.47 13.59 -10.14
C LYS A 170 10.01 13.22 -9.83
N ASN A 171 9.74 11.95 -9.56
CA ASN A 171 8.40 11.47 -9.22
C ASN A 171 7.88 12.09 -7.90
N ALA A 172 8.75 12.28 -6.91
CA ALA A 172 8.40 12.96 -5.66
C ALA A 172 8.08 14.45 -5.89
N ALA A 173 8.82 15.13 -6.76
CA ALA A 173 8.51 16.51 -7.13
C ALA A 173 7.19 16.63 -7.89
N LEU A 174 6.92 15.69 -8.79
CA LEU A 174 5.65 15.58 -9.51
C LEU A 174 4.47 15.33 -8.55
N ALA A 175 4.61 14.40 -7.61
CA ALA A 175 3.62 14.14 -6.58
C ALA A 175 3.39 15.36 -5.67
N ALA A 176 4.45 16.10 -5.32
CA ALA A 176 4.36 17.30 -4.50
C ALA A 176 3.64 18.49 -5.21
N ALA A 177 3.66 18.53 -6.53
CA ALA A 177 2.91 19.51 -7.32
C ALA A 177 1.40 19.17 -7.40
N ARG A 178 1.00 18.01 -6.94
CA ARG A 178 -0.37 17.50 -6.85
C ARG A 178 -0.67 17.12 -5.41
N PRO A 179 -1.91 16.94 -4.97
CA PRO A 179 -2.23 16.57 -3.58
C PRO A 179 -1.89 15.09 -3.31
N ALA A 180 -0.66 14.66 -3.62
CA ALA A 180 -0.16 13.30 -3.42
C ALA A 180 1.13 13.27 -2.60
N ARG A 181 1.40 12.14 -1.95
CA ARG A 181 2.59 11.90 -1.13
C ARG A 181 3.43 10.77 -1.72
N THR A 182 4.71 10.76 -1.39
CA THR A 182 5.63 9.70 -1.82
C THR A 182 5.93 8.78 -0.65
N VAL A 183 5.68 7.49 -0.85
CA VAL A 183 5.98 6.41 0.10
C VAL A 183 6.67 5.29 -0.69
N PRO A 184 7.99 5.32 -0.85
CA PRO A 184 8.71 4.29 -1.60
C PRO A 184 8.38 2.89 -1.08
N PRO A 185 8.27 1.87 -1.96
CA PRO A 185 8.16 0.50 -1.52
C PRO A 185 9.45 0.08 -0.80
N HIS A 186 9.39 -1.01 -0.03
CA HIS A 186 10.59 -1.52 0.60
C HIS A 186 11.42 -2.30 -0.41
N PRO A 187 12.55 -1.78 -0.88
CA PRO A 187 13.38 -2.47 -1.85
C PRO A 187 14.05 -3.69 -1.20
N PRO A 188 14.37 -4.71 -1.98
CA PRO A 188 15.14 -5.84 -1.51
C PRO A 188 16.56 -5.39 -1.13
N GLY A 189 16.93 -5.55 0.15
CA GLY A 189 18.27 -5.37 0.64
C GLY A 189 18.67 -3.96 1.10
N PRO A 190 19.83 -3.85 1.77
CA PRO A 190 20.25 -2.63 2.47
C PRO A 190 20.62 -1.48 1.53
N VAL A 191 21.13 -1.77 0.33
CA VAL A 191 21.51 -0.75 -0.64
C VAL A 191 20.29 0.01 -1.16
N GLY A 192 19.24 -0.72 -1.55
CA GLY A 192 17.98 -0.11 -1.98
C GLY A 192 17.30 0.66 -0.86
N THR A 193 17.34 0.14 0.37
CA THR A 193 16.82 0.83 1.55
C THR A 193 17.53 2.17 1.76
N ALA A 194 18.87 2.18 1.74
CA ALA A 194 19.66 3.40 1.87
C ALA A 194 19.38 4.41 0.75
N ALA A 195 19.22 3.92 -0.49
CA ALA A 195 18.89 4.76 -1.65
C ALA A 195 17.47 5.35 -1.60
N SER A 196 16.52 4.68 -0.95
CA SER A 196 15.13 5.14 -0.79
C SER A 196 14.97 6.18 0.31
N LEU A 197 15.95 6.31 1.22
CA LEU A 197 15.93 7.38 2.21
C LEU A 197 16.22 8.73 1.53
N PRO A 198 15.46 9.79 1.85
CA PRO A 198 15.72 11.10 1.25
C PRO A 198 17.14 11.52 1.59
N PRO A 199 17.93 12.05 0.61
CA PRO A 199 19.23 12.59 0.89
C PRO A 199 19.09 13.72 1.90
N ARG A 200 20.03 13.77 2.85
CA ARG A 200 20.14 14.90 3.76
C ARG A 200 20.31 16.16 2.92
N ALA A 201 19.32 17.04 2.94
CA ALA A 201 19.40 18.36 2.34
C ALA A 201 20.00 19.34 3.34
#